data_e4eb8e44dd40ad90a003e6a99a387609
#
_entry.id   e4eb8e44dd40ad90a003e6a99a387609
#
_cell.length_a   1.000
_cell.length_b   1.000
_cell.length_c   1.000
_cell.angle_alpha   90.00
_cell.angle_beta   90.00
_cell.angle_gamma   90.00
#
_symmetry.space_group_name_H-M   'P 1'
#
loop_
_entity.id
_entity.type
_entity.pdbx_description
1 polymer ?
#
loop_
_entity_poly.entity_id
_entity_poly.type
_entity_poly.pdbx_seq_one_letter_code
_entity_poly.pdbx_strand_id
1 'polypeptide(L)'
;MKRKGGRKQDLVKFFLELGVLKRLPRSGWVRVGVQNPETVGSHSFRTALISWALAKFLNADTNKVVKMGLIHDLEEARTGDLNMVNKRYHLNDKKTKAYTDVLKSSPFAIEGLVLIAELSMGKTAEAKIVNDADKLDLFLQAFEYKSAGLKSADKFMRSSKKELKLKVSKDLARQIEKGDLVWWYP
;
A
#
# COMPACT_ATOMS: atom_id res chain seq x y z
N MET A 1 13.62 14.30 29.91
CA MET A 1 12.59 15.18 29.31
C MET A 1 13.09 15.76 27.98
N LYS A 2 12.60 15.33 26.81
CA LYS A 2 12.90 16.01 25.53
C LYS A 2 12.24 17.40 25.56
N ARG A 3 13.01 18.45 25.26
CA ARG A 3 12.54 19.84 25.22
C ARG A 3 11.33 19.97 24.29
N LYS A 4 10.31 20.80 24.67
CA LYS A 4 9.08 21.04 23.86
C LYS A 4 9.38 21.44 22.39
N GLY A 5 10.52 22.11 22.13
CA GLY A 5 10.97 22.45 20.76
C GLY A 5 11.38 21.25 19.91
N GLY A 6 11.99 20.21 20.49
CA GLY A 6 12.42 19.01 19.76
C GLY A 6 11.27 18.21 19.19
N ARG A 7 10.12 18.13 19.87
CA ARG A 7 8.92 17.41 19.39
C ARG A 7 8.32 18.03 18.11
N LYS A 8 8.29 19.37 18.02
CA LYS A 8 7.78 20.05 16.82
C LYS A 8 8.71 19.84 15.63
N GLN A 9 10.02 19.91 15.85
CA GLN A 9 11.01 19.65 14.79
C GLN A 9 10.95 18.20 14.28
N ASP A 10 10.77 17.22 15.17
CA ASP A 10 10.60 15.83 14.77
C ASP A 10 9.33 15.64 13.94
N LEU A 11 8.21 16.29 14.33
CA LEU A 11 6.98 16.23 13.57
C LEU A 11 7.11 16.85 12.17
N VAL A 12 7.81 17.98 12.05
CA VAL A 12 8.12 18.59 10.74
C VAL A 12 8.92 17.61 9.86
N LYS A 13 9.95 16.96 10.42
CA LYS A 13 10.71 15.93 9.67
C LYS A 13 9.83 14.80 9.18
N PHE A 14 8.94 14.31 10.05
CA PHE A 14 7.97 13.28 9.66
C PHE A 14 7.08 13.74 8.50
N PHE A 15 6.53 14.96 8.56
CA PHE A 15 5.70 15.49 7.47
C PHE A 15 6.48 15.64 6.16
N LEU A 16 7.73 16.07 6.22
CA LEU A 16 8.59 16.15 5.03
C LEU A 16 8.87 14.77 4.43
N GLU A 17 9.03 13.76 5.28
CA GLU A 17 9.23 12.37 4.86
C GLU A 17 8.00 11.80 4.13
N LEU A 18 6.78 12.11 4.60
CA LEU A 18 5.55 11.75 3.90
C LEU A 18 5.49 12.34 2.48
N GLY A 19 6.12 13.51 2.27
CA GLY A 19 6.24 14.13 0.95
C GLY A 19 7.04 13.31 -0.06
N VAL A 20 7.94 12.42 0.40
CA VAL A 20 8.68 11.50 -0.46
C VAL A 20 7.72 10.53 -1.14
N LEU A 21 6.80 9.91 -0.38
CA LEU A 21 5.83 8.94 -0.90
C LEU A 21 4.94 9.52 -2.00
N LYS A 22 4.61 10.83 -1.90
CA LYS A 22 3.83 11.53 -2.93
C LYS A 22 4.55 11.66 -4.28
N ARG A 23 5.88 11.54 -4.30
CA ARG A 23 6.72 11.69 -5.50
C ARG A 23 7.41 10.38 -5.91
N LEU A 24 7.38 9.37 -5.04
CA LEU A 24 8.00 8.09 -5.29
C LEU A 24 7.13 7.25 -6.22
N PRO A 25 7.54 7.00 -7.48
CA PRO A 25 6.76 6.20 -8.40
C PRO A 25 6.85 4.71 -8.04
N ARG A 26 5.79 3.96 -8.30
CA ARG A 26 5.80 2.51 -8.15
C ARG A 26 6.73 1.88 -9.19
N SER A 27 7.84 1.33 -8.74
CA SER A 27 8.96 0.88 -9.58
C SER A 27 8.60 -0.27 -10.53
N GLY A 28 7.59 -1.06 -10.21
CA GLY A 28 7.07 -2.10 -11.08
C GLY A 28 6.53 -1.53 -12.39
N TRP A 29 5.80 -0.42 -12.33
CA TRP A 29 5.25 0.25 -13.50
C TRP A 29 6.32 0.99 -14.30
N VAL A 30 7.27 1.65 -13.62
CA VAL A 30 8.44 2.24 -14.27
C VAL A 30 9.20 1.19 -15.09
N ARG A 31 9.39 0.00 -14.52
CA ARG A 31 10.12 -1.11 -15.16
C ARG A 31 9.47 -1.62 -16.45
N VAL A 32 8.16 -1.47 -16.59
CA VAL A 32 7.43 -1.86 -17.81
C VAL A 32 7.09 -0.68 -18.72
N GLY A 33 7.71 0.47 -18.48
CA GLY A 33 7.68 1.62 -19.39
C GLY A 33 6.54 2.61 -19.18
N VAL A 34 5.82 2.55 -18.04
CA VAL A 34 4.83 3.60 -17.70
C VAL A 34 5.58 4.86 -17.32
N GLN A 35 5.37 5.95 -18.09
CA GLN A 35 6.13 7.20 -17.89
C GLN A 35 5.69 7.98 -16.65
N ASN A 36 4.39 8.06 -16.38
CA ASN A 36 3.82 8.73 -15.21
C ASN A 36 3.01 7.73 -14.38
N PRO A 37 3.68 6.78 -13.69
CA PRO A 37 2.97 5.78 -12.93
C PRO A 37 2.38 6.36 -11.65
N GLU A 38 1.44 5.61 -11.06
CA GLU A 38 1.00 5.91 -9.71
C GLU A 38 2.18 6.03 -8.74
N THR A 39 2.01 6.82 -7.69
CA THR A 39 2.99 6.94 -6.62
C THR A 39 2.67 5.99 -5.47
N VAL A 40 3.65 5.71 -4.60
CA VAL A 40 3.42 4.96 -3.36
C VAL A 40 2.35 5.65 -2.49
N GLY A 41 2.33 6.98 -2.47
CA GLY A 41 1.32 7.74 -1.73
C GLY A 41 -0.10 7.55 -2.28
N SER A 42 -0.30 7.55 -3.61
CA SER A 42 -1.63 7.31 -4.21
C SER A 42 -2.08 5.86 -4.03
N HIS A 43 -1.16 4.90 -4.15
CA HIS A 43 -1.39 3.49 -3.83
C HIS A 43 -1.85 3.31 -2.37
N SER A 44 -1.10 3.86 -1.41
CA SER A 44 -1.44 3.72 0.02
C SER A 44 -2.79 4.36 0.36
N PHE A 45 -3.12 5.49 -0.27
CA PHE A 45 -4.44 6.11 -0.13
C PHE A 45 -5.57 5.17 -0.58
N ARG A 46 -5.48 4.62 -1.80
CA ARG A 46 -6.52 3.73 -2.34
C ARG A 46 -6.58 2.41 -1.58
N THR A 47 -5.44 1.85 -1.19
CA THR A 47 -5.36 0.67 -0.31
C THR A 47 -6.10 0.90 1.02
N ALA A 48 -5.93 2.05 1.66
CA ALA A 48 -6.63 2.37 2.91
C ALA A 48 -8.16 2.45 2.73
N LEU A 49 -8.64 3.04 1.62
CA LEU A 49 -10.07 3.11 1.31
C LEU A 49 -10.66 1.73 0.99
N ILE A 50 -9.96 0.90 0.21
CA ILE A 50 -10.36 -0.48 -0.07
C ILE A 50 -10.41 -1.28 1.24
N SER A 51 -9.40 -1.13 2.10
CA SER A 51 -9.36 -1.78 3.42
C SER A 51 -10.57 -1.39 4.26
N TRP A 52 -10.92 -0.11 4.29
CA TRP A 52 -12.09 0.38 5.02
C TRP A 52 -13.39 -0.24 4.50
N ALA A 53 -13.58 -0.23 3.18
CA ALA A 53 -14.76 -0.83 2.57
C ALA A 53 -14.87 -2.33 2.88
N LEU A 54 -13.77 -3.08 2.72
CA LEU A 54 -13.73 -4.51 3.04
C LEU A 54 -13.99 -4.78 4.53
N ALA A 55 -13.42 -3.96 5.43
CA ALA A 55 -13.64 -4.12 6.86
C ALA A 55 -15.11 -3.88 7.25
N LYS A 56 -15.77 -2.87 6.66
CA LYS A 56 -17.22 -2.66 6.84
C LYS A 56 -18.02 -3.86 6.35
N PHE A 57 -17.69 -4.40 5.19
CA PHE A 57 -18.38 -5.55 4.62
C PHE A 57 -18.19 -6.82 5.46
N LEU A 58 -17.02 -6.98 6.09
CA LEU A 58 -16.65 -8.16 6.87
C LEU A 58 -16.84 -7.98 8.39
N ASN A 59 -17.38 -6.85 8.87
CA ASN A 59 -17.56 -6.51 10.28
C ASN A 59 -16.24 -6.56 11.10
N ALA A 60 -15.13 -6.09 10.52
CA ALA A 60 -13.83 -5.97 11.17
C ALA A 60 -13.58 -4.53 11.68
N ASP A 61 -12.48 -4.33 12.43
CA ASP A 61 -12.09 -3.02 12.96
C ASP A 61 -11.65 -2.06 11.85
N THR A 62 -12.56 -1.15 11.48
CA THR A 62 -12.34 -0.16 10.41
C THR A 62 -11.25 0.84 10.74
N ASN A 63 -11.13 1.27 12.01
CA ASN A 63 -10.10 2.23 12.40
C ASN A 63 -8.70 1.62 12.27
N LYS A 64 -8.58 0.36 12.65
CA LYS A 64 -7.33 -0.40 12.58
C LYS A 64 -6.88 -0.62 11.14
N VAL A 65 -7.77 -1.09 10.26
CA VAL A 65 -7.42 -1.36 8.86
C VAL A 65 -7.06 -0.08 8.08
N VAL A 66 -7.74 1.05 8.35
CA VAL A 66 -7.38 2.33 7.72
C VAL A 66 -5.98 2.76 8.14
N LYS A 67 -5.65 2.71 9.43
CA LYS A 67 -4.31 3.03 9.91
C LYS A 67 -3.25 2.12 9.31
N MET A 68 -3.50 0.80 9.29
CA MET A 68 -2.60 -0.17 8.65
C MET A 68 -2.40 0.14 7.16
N GLY A 69 -3.49 0.37 6.41
CA GLY A 69 -3.43 0.68 4.97
C GLY A 69 -2.66 1.96 4.67
N LEU A 70 -2.79 3.00 5.52
CA LEU A 70 -2.05 4.25 5.34
C LEU A 70 -0.54 4.12 5.56
N ILE A 71 -0.10 3.18 6.42
CA ILE A 71 1.31 3.07 6.82
C ILE A 71 2.02 1.82 6.28
N HIS A 72 1.34 0.96 5.50
CA HIS A 72 1.86 -0.35 5.11
C HIS A 72 3.14 -0.30 4.26
N ASP A 73 3.35 0.77 3.52
CA ASP A 73 4.54 1.05 2.69
C ASP A 73 5.26 2.33 3.12
N LEU A 74 5.09 2.77 4.38
CA LEU A 74 5.69 4.01 4.89
C LEU A 74 7.23 3.97 4.87
N GLU A 75 7.83 2.80 5.05
CA GLU A 75 9.28 2.62 5.00
C GLU A 75 9.87 2.90 3.62
N GLU A 76 9.06 2.83 2.57
CA GLU A 76 9.50 3.08 1.20
C GLU A 76 9.95 4.53 0.98
N ALA A 77 9.56 5.46 1.86
CA ALA A 77 10.15 6.79 1.90
C ALA A 77 11.69 6.75 2.05
N ARG A 78 12.25 5.66 2.58
CA ARG A 78 13.69 5.47 2.80
C ARG A 78 14.31 4.37 1.96
N THR A 79 13.57 3.30 1.69
CA THR A 79 14.07 2.16 0.91
C THR A 79 13.82 2.32 -0.59
N GLY A 80 12.90 3.20 -0.98
CA GLY A 80 12.31 3.19 -2.31
C GLY A 80 11.30 2.05 -2.47
N ASP A 81 10.40 2.18 -3.45
CA ASP A 81 9.54 1.06 -3.86
C ASP A 81 10.39 -0.02 -4.54
N LEU A 82 10.30 -1.24 -4.05
CA LEU A 82 11.07 -2.37 -4.56
C LEU A 82 10.17 -3.31 -5.34
N ASN A 83 10.32 -3.34 -6.68
CA ASN A 83 9.67 -4.35 -7.50
C ASN A 83 10.24 -5.75 -7.23
N MET A 84 9.59 -6.78 -7.79
CA MET A 84 9.95 -8.19 -7.57
C MET A 84 11.41 -8.52 -7.90
N VAL A 85 12.04 -7.82 -8.85
CA VAL A 85 13.45 -8.05 -9.19
C VAL A 85 14.35 -7.42 -8.13
N ASN A 86 14.09 -6.17 -7.76
CA ASN A 86 14.85 -5.46 -6.75
C ASN A 86 14.81 -6.17 -5.38
N LYS A 87 13.63 -6.70 -4.98
CA LYS A 87 13.46 -7.46 -3.73
C LYS A 87 14.40 -8.67 -3.60
N ARG A 88 14.82 -9.28 -4.72
CA ARG A 88 15.77 -10.43 -4.71
C ARG A 88 17.19 -10.05 -4.28
N TYR A 89 17.54 -8.77 -4.42
CA TYR A 89 18.88 -8.25 -4.12
C TYR A 89 18.92 -7.36 -2.88
N HIS A 90 17.75 -7.09 -2.26
CA HIS A 90 17.65 -6.34 -1.01
C HIS A 90 17.69 -7.24 0.22
N LEU A 91 18.48 -6.85 1.22
CA LEU A 91 18.53 -7.53 2.51
C LEU A 91 17.29 -7.18 3.33
N ASN A 92 16.52 -8.19 3.73
CA ASN A 92 15.24 -8.05 4.43
C ASN A 92 15.34 -7.40 5.82
N ASP A 93 16.52 -7.44 6.46
CA ASP A 93 16.78 -6.87 7.79
C ASP A 93 16.61 -5.35 7.87
N LYS A 94 16.72 -4.66 6.73
CA LYS A 94 16.62 -3.20 6.67
C LYS A 94 15.19 -2.65 6.69
N LYS A 95 14.18 -3.46 6.32
CA LYS A 95 12.77 -3.02 6.29
C LYS A 95 12.28 -2.60 7.69
N THR A 96 12.47 -3.44 8.70
CA THR A 96 12.09 -3.13 10.09
C THR A 96 12.80 -1.89 10.62
N LYS A 97 14.10 -1.74 10.30
CA LYS A 97 14.86 -0.54 10.66
C LYS A 97 14.30 0.71 9.97
N ALA A 98 13.92 0.64 8.69
CA ALA A 98 13.35 1.75 7.97
C ALA A 98 12.01 2.21 8.58
N TYR A 99 11.09 1.28 8.91
CA TYR A 99 9.88 1.61 9.66
C TYR A 99 10.18 2.31 10.99
N THR A 100 11.08 1.74 11.78
CA THR A 100 11.47 2.34 13.07
C THR A 100 12.00 3.76 12.89
N ASP A 101 12.84 3.96 11.88
CA ASP A 101 13.48 5.25 11.64
C ASP A 101 12.51 6.30 11.09
N VAL A 102 11.51 5.93 10.27
CA VAL A 102 10.47 6.84 9.80
C VAL A 102 9.50 7.19 10.94
N LEU A 103 9.00 6.17 11.64
CA LEU A 103 7.97 6.33 12.65
C LEU A 103 8.46 7.02 13.91
N LYS A 104 9.76 6.94 14.27
CA LYS A 104 10.28 7.55 15.52
C LYS A 104 10.03 9.04 15.67
N SER A 105 9.84 9.74 14.57
CA SER A 105 9.52 11.17 14.54
C SER A 105 8.01 11.46 14.57
N SER A 106 7.16 10.43 14.46
CA SER A 106 5.72 10.56 14.54
C SER A 106 5.21 10.50 15.99
N PRO A 107 4.04 11.08 16.28
CA PRO A 107 3.43 10.98 17.62
C PRO A 107 2.85 9.59 17.92
N PHE A 108 2.70 8.73 16.89
CA PHE A 108 2.13 7.39 16.98
C PHE A 108 3.17 6.28 16.67
N ALA A 109 4.45 6.54 16.96
CA ALA A 109 5.54 5.62 16.64
C ALA A 109 5.32 4.18 17.17
N ILE A 110 4.94 4.05 18.45
CA ILE A 110 4.71 2.73 19.07
C ILE A 110 3.50 2.04 18.44
N GLU A 111 2.37 2.75 18.31
CA GLU A 111 1.16 2.22 17.67
C GLU A 111 1.46 1.77 16.23
N GLY A 112 2.15 2.60 15.45
CA GLY A 112 2.51 2.29 14.07
C GLY A 112 3.36 1.03 13.95
N LEU A 113 4.37 0.87 14.81
CA LEU A 113 5.21 -0.34 14.81
C LEU A 113 4.43 -1.61 15.19
N VAL A 114 3.49 -1.52 16.14
CA VAL A 114 2.60 -2.64 16.50
C VAL A 114 1.72 -3.01 15.32
N LEU A 115 1.12 -2.04 14.65
CA LEU A 115 0.26 -2.27 13.47
C LEU A 115 1.04 -2.92 12.33
N ILE A 116 2.26 -2.47 12.04
CA ILE A 116 3.12 -3.06 11.00
C ILE A 116 3.55 -4.49 11.37
N ALA A 117 3.87 -4.75 12.62
CA ALA A 117 4.19 -6.10 13.07
C ALA A 117 3.00 -7.05 12.90
N GLU A 118 1.79 -6.62 13.27
CA GLU A 118 0.55 -7.40 13.08
C GLU A 118 0.27 -7.64 11.58
N LEU A 119 0.39 -6.60 10.75
CA LEU A 119 0.22 -6.70 9.31
C LEU A 119 1.20 -7.70 8.69
N SER A 120 2.47 -7.64 9.08
CA SER A 120 3.52 -8.54 8.60
C SER A 120 3.26 -10.00 8.97
N MET A 121 2.69 -10.26 10.16
CA MET A 121 2.28 -11.61 10.55
C MET A 121 1.11 -12.15 9.73
N GLY A 122 0.21 -11.30 9.26
CA GLY A 122 -0.90 -11.65 8.38
C GLY A 122 -1.92 -12.62 8.98
N LYS A 123 -2.00 -12.72 10.31
CA LYS A 123 -2.85 -13.72 11.01
C LYS A 123 -4.24 -13.19 11.36
N THR A 124 -4.36 -11.93 11.76
CA THR A 124 -5.63 -11.32 12.15
C THR A 124 -6.54 -11.07 10.94
N ALA A 125 -7.83 -10.87 11.18
CA ALA A 125 -8.79 -10.51 10.14
C ALA A 125 -8.40 -9.19 9.47
N GLU A 126 -8.01 -8.19 10.26
CA GLU A 126 -7.59 -6.87 9.80
C GLU A 126 -6.34 -6.96 8.93
N ALA A 127 -5.32 -7.70 9.36
CA ALA A 127 -4.11 -7.89 8.56
C ALA A 127 -4.39 -8.59 7.22
N LYS A 128 -5.29 -9.58 7.20
CA LYS A 128 -5.71 -10.25 5.95
C LYS A 128 -6.46 -9.30 5.03
N ILE A 129 -7.34 -8.44 5.60
CA ILE A 129 -8.07 -7.41 4.84
C ILE A 129 -7.12 -6.44 4.18
N VAL A 130 -6.15 -5.91 4.93
CA VAL A 130 -5.19 -4.93 4.37
C VAL A 130 -4.26 -5.57 3.34
N ASN A 131 -3.78 -6.79 3.59
CA ASN A 131 -2.98 -7.52 2.60
C ASN A 131 -3.76 -7.79 1.30
N ASP A 132 -5.05 -8.12 1.39
CA ASP A 132 -5.89 -8.29 0.20
C ASP A 132 -6.21 -6.95 -0.47
N ALA A 133 -6.41 -5.88 0.30
CA ALA A 133 -6.63 -4.53 -0.23
C ALA A 133 -5.42 -4.03 -1.03
N ASP A 134 -4.19 -4.24 -0.56
CA ASP A 134 -2.95 -3.97 -1.30
C ASP A 134 -2.94 -4.70 -2.67
N LYS A 135 -3.32 -5.98 -2.68
CA LYS A 135 -3.38 -6.76 -3.93
C LYS A 135 -4.53 -6.35 -4.84
N LEU A 136 -5.67 -5.96 -4.28
CA LEU A 136 -6.80 -5.42 -5.04
C LEU A 136 -6.46 -4.06 -5.66
N ASP A 137 -5.74 -3.20 -4.95
CA ASP A 137 -5.29 -1.94 -5.51
C ASP A 137 -4.34 -2.16 -6.69
N LEU A 138 -3.34 -3.02 -6.54
CA LEU A 138 -2.46 -3.40 -7.65
C LEU A 138 -3.24 -4.00 -8.83
N PHE A 139 -4.28 -4.80 -8.56
CA PHE A 139 -5.14 -5.39 -9.58
C PHE A 139 -5.93 -4.32 -10.34
N LEU A 140 -6.54 -3.37 -9.62
CA LEU A 140 -7.28 -2.24 -10.19
C LEU A 140 -6.37 -1.37 -11.05
N GLN A 141 -5.19 -1.00 -10.54
CA GLN A 141 -4.23 -0.20 -11.30
C GLN A 141 -3.77 -0.91 -12.57
N ALA A 142 -3.57 -2.23 -12.48
CA ALA A 142 -3.24 -3.03 -13.65
C ALA A 142 -4.40 -3.06 -14.66
N PHE A 143 -5.63 -3.17 -14.19
CA PHE A 143 -6.83 -3.10 -15.03
C PHE A 143 -6.94 -1.76 -15.75
N GLU A 144 -6.74 -0.64 -15.03
CA GLU A 144 -6.72 0.72 -15.57
C GLU A 144 -5.64 0.87 -16.66
N TYR A 145 -4.41 0.45 -16.38
CA TYR A 145 -3.32 0.52 -17.36
C TYR A 145 -3.52 -0.40 -18.57
N LYS A 146 -4.10 -1.58 -18.35
CA LYS A 146 -4.46 -2.49 -19.43
C LYS A 146 -5.51 -1.86 -20.37
N SER A 147 -6.53 -1.24 -19.80
CA SER A 147 -7.57 -0.53 -20.54
C SER A 147 -7.02 0.67 -21.31
N ALA A 148 -5.96 1.29 -20.82
CA ALA A 148 -5.19 2.32 -21.51
C ALA A 148 -4.18 1.76 -22.55
N GLY A 149 -4.16 0.45 -22.80
CA GLY A 149 -3.35 -0.20 -23.84
C GLY A 149 -2.04 -0.85 -23.37
N LEU A 150 -1.73 -0.85 -22.06
CA LEU A 150 -0.52 -1.50 -21.55
C LEU A 150 -0.70 -3.02 -21.48
N LYS A 151 -0.27 -3.74 -22.51
CA LYS A 151 -0.41 -5.22 -22.60
C LYS A 151 0.29 -5.97 -21.45
N SER A 152 1.41 -5.47 -20.95
CA SER A 152 2.15 -6.09 -19.84
C SER A 152 1.38 -6.08 -18.51
N ALA A 153 0.38 -5.21 -18.34
CA ALA A 153 -0.47 -5.14 -17.15
C ALA A 153 -1.24 -6.44 -16.87
N ASP A 154 -1.52 -7.27 -17.90
CA ASP A 154 -2.11 -8.59 -17.71
C ASP A 154 -1.33 -9.51 -16.76
N LYS A 155 0.00 -9.40 -16.74
CA LYS A 155 0.83 -10.19 -15.82
C LYS A 155 0.64 -9.75 -14.38
N PHE A 156 0.51 -8.42 -14.15
CA PHE A 156 0.25 -7.87 -12.82
C PHE A 156 -1.14 -8.25 -12.32
N MET A 157 -2.17 -8.18 -13.17
CA MET A 157 -3.53 -8.64 -12.83
C MET A 157 -3.53 -10.11 -12.41
N ARG A 158 -2.93 -11.00 -13.20
CA ARG A 158 -2.87 -12.42 -12.87
C ARG A 158 -2.11 -12.70 -11.58
N SER A 159 -1.00 -12.01 -11.36
CA SER A 159 -0.18 -12.18 -10.16
C SER A 159 -0.92 -11.73 -8.91
N SER A 160 -1.43 -10.48 -8.90
CA SER A 160 -2.14 -9.93 -7.73
C SER A 160 -3.42 -10.72 -7.41
N LYS A 161 -4.21 -11.11 -8.42
CA LYS A 161 -5.40 -11.96 -8.24
C LYS A 161 -5.08 -13.31 -7.59
N LYS A 162 -3.96 -13.93 -7.95
CA LYS A 162 -3.51 -15.21 -7.39
C LYS A 162 -3.13 -15.10 -5.91
N GLU A 163 -2.69 -13.93 -5.47
CA GLU A 163 -2.29 -13.68 -4.09
C GLU A 163 -3.46 -13.35 -3.15
N LEU A 164 -4.66 -13.02 -3.68
CA LEU A 164 -5.85 -12.76 -2.88
C LEU A 164 -6.25 -14.00 -2.06
N LYS A 165 -6.56 -13.79 -0.79
CA LYS A 165 -6.92 -14.86 0.16
C LYS A 165 -8.41 -14.88 0.49
N LEU A 166 -9.02 -13.73 0.68
CA LEU A 166 -10.43 -13.59 1.06
C LEU A 166 -11.35 -13.89 -0.13
N LYS A 167 -12.45 -14.59 0.14
CA LYS A 167 -13.45 -14.90 -0.88
C LYS A 167 -14.01 -13.63 -1.53
N VAL A 168 -14.38 -12.63 -0.71
CA VAL A 168 -14.91 -11.35 -1.20
C VAL A 168 -13.92 -10.64 -2.14
N SER A 169 -12.63 -10.62 -1.83
CA SER A 169 -11.61 -10.00 -2.66
C SER A 169 -11.47 -10.72 -4.01
N LYS A 170 -11.53 -12.05 -4.02
CA LYS A 170 -11.53 -12.86 -5.24
C LYS A 170 -12.77 -12.61 -6.10
N ASP A 171 -13.93 -12.45 -5.47
CA ASP A 171 -15.19 -12.17 -6.15
C ASP A 171 -15.17 -10.78 -6.77
N LEU A 172 -14.67 -9.78 -6.02
CA LEU A 172 -14.49 -8.41 -6.52
C LEU A 172 -13.52 -8.37 -7.71
N ALA A 173 -12.37 -9.04 -7.63
CA ALA A 173 -11.44 -9.09 -8.76
C ALA A 173 -12.09 -9.68 -10.03
N ARG A 174 -12.96 -10.69 -9.90
CA ARG A 174 -13.72 -11.24 -11.03
C ARG A 174 -14.74 -10.25 -11.60
N GLN A 175 -15.36 -9.42 -10.75
CA GLN A 175 -16.29 -8.38 -11.21
C GLN A 175 -15.55 -7.23 -11.91
N ILE A 176 -14.41 -6.82 -11.39
CA ILE A 176 -13.56 -5.77 -11.99
C ILE A 176 -13.15 -6.17 -13.41
N GLU A 177 -12.76 -7.45 -13.64
CA GLU A 177 -12.39 -7.93 -14.98
C GLU A 177 -13.51 -7.81 -16.02
N LYS A 178 -14.76 -7.79 -15.58
CA LYS A 178 -15.96 -7.64 -16.43
C LYS A 178 -16.47 -6.20 -16.45
N GLY A 179 -15.88 -5.36 -15.63
CA GLY A 179 -16.31 -3.96 -15.47
C GLY A 179 -15.86 -3.07 -16.62
N ASP A 180 -16.49 -1.92 -16.69
CA ASP A 180 -16.15 -0.85 -17.61
C ASP A 180 -15.58 0.33 -16.82
N LEU A 181 -14.43 0.88 -17.21
CA LEU A 181 -13.86 2.08 -16.61
C LEU A 181 -14.72 3.33 -16.84
N VAL A 182 -15.50 3.33 -17.91
CA VAL A 182 -16.39 4.45 -18.26
C VAL A 182 -17.83 4.17 -17.83
N TRP A 183 -18.05 3.36 -16.80
CA TRP A 183 -19.35 2.99 -16.24
C TRP A 183 -20.27 4.20 -15.92
N TRP A 184 -19.68 5.38 -15.72
CA TRP A 184 -20.34 6.66 -15.44
C TRP A 184 -20.81 7.39 -16.71
N TYR A 185 -20.43 6.92 -17.90
CA TYR A 185 -20.85 7.45 -19.19
C TYR A 185 -22.00 6.62 -19.74
N PRO A 186 -23.13 7.24 -20.12
CA PRO A 186 -24.31 6.53 -20.64
C PRO A 186 -24.07 5.89 -22.02
#